data_71e237380334b276c4e38e55a7af3d96
#
_entry.id   71e237380334b276c4e38e55a7af3d96
#
_cell.length_a   1.000
_cell.length_b   1.000
_cell.length_c   1.000
_cell.angle_alpha   90.00
_cell.angle_beta   90.00
_cell.angle_gamma   90.00
#
_symmetry.space_group_name_H-M   'P 1'
#
loop_
_entity.id
_entity.type
_entity.pdbx_description
1 polymer ?
#
loop_
_entity_poly.entity_id
_entity_poly.type
_entity_poly.pdbx_seq_one_letter_code
_entity_poly.pdbx_strand_id
1 'polypeptide(L)'
;MSAPSTQGPHPLAERLIERYRAAAWDGPVLEVAAGIGRNSHAIATAGIPLVATRDDEPYTQLPGERDSYAAALSSHGYLHGATAKVRAGLAELRRVLRPGAPIYMTLGSIHDERFGFGEALDEWTFAPGDGPEMGIPHGFFDRDTIVELLRGFTIESLEEVDATAIAGTWAHEPADEPEPILHWFVVATKD
;
A
#
# COMPACT_ATOMS: atom_id res chain seq x y z
N MET A 1 -0.84 -24.62 -3.69
CA MET A 1 -0.90 -23.50 -4.64
C MET A 1 -2.35 -23.05 -4.69
N SER A 2 -2.65 -21.88 -4.14
CA SER A 2 -3.99 -21.29 -4.23
C SER A 2 -4.34 -21.00 -5.70
N ALA A 3 -5.60 -21.15 -6.07
CA ALA A 3 -6.07 -20.77 -7.39
C ALA A 3 -5.74 -19.27 -7.64
N PRO A 4 -5.36 -18.88 -8.87
CA PRO A 4 -5.12 -17.48 -9.17
C PRO A 4 -6.39 -16.67 -8.86
N SER A 5 -6.23 -15.53 -8.23
CA SER A 5 -7.33 -14.59 -7.97
C SER A 5 -8.04 -14.27 -9.29
N THR A 6 -9.36 -14.35 -9.31
CA THR A 6 -10.19 -13.92 -10.47
C THR A 6 -10.26 -12.40 -10.59
N GLN A 7 -9.65 -11.68 -9.66
CA GLN A 7 -9.63 -10.21 -9.60
C GLN A 7 -8.41 -9.68 -10.35
N GLY A 8 -8.61 -8.60 -11.10
CA GLY A 8 -7.54 -7.86 -11.74
C GLY A 8 -6.56 -7.25 -10.73
N PRO A 9 -5.38 -6.81 -11.18
CA PRO A 9 -4.44 -6.09 -10.34
C PRO A 9 -5.03 -4.76 -9.85
N HIS A 10 -4.47 -4.24 -8.77
CA HIS A 10 -4.80 -2.90 -8.29
C HIS A 10 -4.38 -1.83 -9.34
N PRO A 11 -5.15 -0.74 -9.53
CA PRO A 11 -4.79 0.31 -10.51
C PRO A 11 -3.37 0.87 -10.34
N LEU A 12 -2.87 0.97 -9.10
CA LEU A 12 -1.49 1.37 -8.85
C LEU A 12 -0.46 0.35 -9.35
N ALA A 13 -0.80 -0.95 -9.36
CA ALA A 13 0.06 -1.98 -9.94
C ALA A 13 0.11 -1.86 -11.47
N GLU A 14 -1.00 -1.53 -12.13
CA GLU A 14 -1.05 -1.27 -13.56
C GLU A 14 -0.19 -0.06 -13.92
N ARG A 15 -0.35 1.07 -13.20
CA ARG A 15 0.48 2.28 -13.38
C ARG A 15 1.98 1.98 -13.20
N LEU A 16 2.34 1.14 -12.20
CA LEU A 16 3.73 0.71 -11.99
C LEU A 16 4.25 -0.09 -13.18
N ILE A 17 3.49 -1.09 -13.65
CA ILE A 17 3.89 -1.96 -14.76
C ILE A 17 4.11 -1.14 -16.05
N GLU A 18 3.19 -0.23 -16.37
CA GLU A 18 3.30 0.66 -17.52
C GLU A 18 4.56 1.52 -17.45
N ARG A 19 4.79 2.16 -16.28
CA ARG A 19 5.97 3.02 -16.09
C ARG A 19 7.28 2.24 -16.11
N TYR A 20 7.30 1.04 -15.50
CA TYR A 20 8.48 0.17 -15.51
C TYR A 20 8.92 -0.14 -16.95
N ARG A 21 7.97 -0.49 -17.80
CA ARG A 21 8.22 -0.78 -19.22
C ARG A 21 8.65 0.45 -20.02
N ALA A 22 7.95 1.57 -19.83
CA ALA A 22 8.22 2.82 -20.54
C ALA A 22 9.59 3.41 -20.20
N ALA A 23 10.00 3.34 -18.93
CA ALA A 23 11.27 3.86 -18.44
C ALA A 23 12.44 2.88 -18.63
N ALA A 24 12.15 1.65 -19.13
CA ALA A 24 13.13 0.58 -19.27
C ALA A 24 13.96 0.35 -17.98
N TRP A 25 13.28 0.40 -16.83
CA TRP A 25 13.97 0.15 -15.56
C TRP A 25 14.53 -1.26 -15.52
N ASP A 26 15.66 -1.40 -14.88
CA ASP A 26 16.28 -2.67 -14.54
C ASP A 26 16.18 -2.93 -13.02
N GLY A 27 16.18 -4.20 -12.65
CA GLY A 27 16.16 -4.63 -11.26
C GLY A 27 14.76 -4.90 -10.69
N PRO A 28 14.70 -5.47 -9.50
CA PRO A 28 13.46 -5.97 -8.93
C PRO A 28 12.54 -4.86 -8.41
N VAL A 29 11.24 -5.13 -8.50
CA VAL A 29 10.18 -4.42 -7.77
C VAL A 29 9.99 -5.10 -6.42
N LEU A 30 9.73 -4.32 -5.37
CA LEU A 30 9.30 -4.81 -4.07
C LEU A 30 7.79 -4.64 -3.93
N GLU A 31 7.06 -5.73 -3.69
CA GLU A 31 5.66 -5.65 -3.25
C GLU A 31 5.60 -5.90 -1.75
N VAL A 32 5.09 -4.92 -0.99
CA VAL A 32 4.95 -5.00 0.47
C VAL A 32 3.55 -5.45 0.84
N ALA A 33 3.44 -6.51 1.63
CA ALA A 33 2.18 -7.14 2.03
C ALA A 33 1.31 -7.49 0.82
N ALA A 34 1.75 -8.49 0.07
CA ALA A 34 1.18 -8.89 -1.22
C ALA A 34 -0.20 -9.55 -1.13
N GLY A 35 -0.67 -9.89 0.07
CA GLY A 35 -1.95 -10.55 0.30
C GLY A 35 -2.11 -11.84 -0.51
N ILE A 36 -3.19 -11.93 -1.27
CA ILE A 36 -3.47 -13.09 -2.15
C ILE A 36 -2.62 -13.13 -3.43
N GLY A 37 -1.73 -12.14 -3.63
CA GLY A 37 -0.77 -12.12 -4.73
C GLY A 37 -1.32 -11.68 -6.09
N ARG A 38 -2.46 -10.97 -6.16
CA ARG A 38 -3.04 -10.50 -7.43
C ARG A 38 -2.12 -9.55 -8.20
N ASN A 39 -1.48 -8.61 -7.47
CA ASN A 39 -0.52 -7.68 -8.08
C ASN A 39 0.79 -8.40 -8.40
N SER A 40 1.28 -9.27 -7.49
CA SER A 40 2.45 -10.12 -7.74
C SER A 40 2.31 -10.91 -9.03
N HIS A 41 1.13 -11.51 -9.26
CA HIS A 41 0.84 -12.26 -10.48
C HIS A 41 0.92 -11.36 -11.72
N ALA A 42 0.32 -10.17 -11.68
CA ALA A 42 0.34 -9.23 -12.81
C ALA A 42 1.76 -8.73 -13.11
N ILE A 43 2.54 -8.37 -12.08
CA ILE A 43 3.92 -7.90 -12.21
C ILE A 43 4.80 -9.01 -12.80
N ALA A 44 4.70 -10.24 -12.29
CA ALA A 44 5.44 -11.39 -12.79
C ALA A 44 5.06 -11.75 -14.25
N THR A 45 3.77 -11.71 -14.58
CA THR A 45 3.27 -11.93 -15.95
C THR A 45 3.78 -10.85 -16.91
N ALA A 46 4.01 -9.64 -16.41
CA ALA A 46 4.64 -8.57 -17.18
C ALA A 46 6.15 -8.79 -17.46
N GLY A 47 6.75 -9.84 -16.89
CA GLY A 47 8.17 -10.15 -17.00
C GLY A 47 9.06 -9.31 -16.11
N ILE A 48 8.50 -8.65 -15.09
CA ILE A 48 9.22 -7.78 -14.16
C ILE A 48 9.73 -8.61 -12.98
N PRO A 49 11.04 -8.55 -12.63
CA PRO A 49 11.57 -9.20 -11.45
C PRO A 49 10.87 -8.68 -10.18
N LEU A 50 10.45 -9.58 -9.31
CA LEU A 50 9.63 -9.24 -8.14
C LEU A 50 10.17 -9.93 -6.88
N VAL A 51 10.20 -9.17 -5.79
CA VAL A 51 10.26 -9.68 -4.42
C VAL A 51 8.97 -9.25 -3.72
N ALA A 52 8.26 -10.18 -3.11
CA ALA A 52 7.02 -9.89 -2.40
C ALA A 52 7.14 -10.32 -0.94
N THR A 53 6.72 -9.46 -0.01
CA THR A 53 6.55 -9.81 1.40
C THR A 53 5.11 -10.24 1.66
N ARG A 54 4.91 -11.05 2.71
CA ARG A 54 3.58 -11.48 3.13
C ARG A 54 2.96 -10.48 4.11
N ASP A 55 1.66 -10.60 4.35
CA ASP A 55 0.92 -9.71 5.25
C ASP A 55 1.35 -9.85 6.71
N ASP A 56 1.85 -11.04 7.10
CA ASP A 56 2.36 -11.33 8.45
C ASP A 56 3.84 -10.93 8.65
N GLU A 57 4.52 -10.48 7.61
CA GLU A 57 5.89 -10.00 7.68
C GLU A 57 5.94 -8.50 8.05
N PRO A 58 6.84 -8.10 8.97
CA PRO A 58 6.88 -6.71 9.40
C PRO A 58 7.46 -5.80 8.32
N TYR A 59 6.65 -4.89 7.78
CA TYR A 59 7.13 -3.91 6.80
C TYR A 59 8.12 -2.88 7.38
N THR A 60 8.41 -2.94 8.67
CA THR A 60 9.47 -2.20 9.34
C THR A 60 10.85 -2.84 9.23
N GLN A 61 10.93 -4.02 8.60
CA GLN A 61 12.15 -4.76 8.30
C GLN A 61 12.03 -5.38 6.91
N LEU A 62 12.16 -4.55 5.88
CA LEU A 62 12.02 -4.99 4.50
C LEU A 62 13.24 -5.78 4.03
N PRO A 63 13.06 -6.83 3.20
CA PRO A 63 14.15 -7.59 2.65
C PRO A 63 14.99 -6.73 1.69
N GLY A 64 16.25 -7.12 1.51
CA GLY A 64 17.19 -6.46 0.63
C GLY A 64 18.10 -5.44 1.32
N GLU A 65 19.20 -5.17 0.65
CA GLU A 65 20.17 -4.17 1.06
C GLU A 65 19.68 -2.75 0.71
N ARG A 66 20.44 -1.75 1.10
CA ARG A 66 20.20 -0.36 0.67
C ARG A 66 20.23 -0.28 -0.86
N ASP A 67 19.29 0.49 -1.43
CA ASP A 67 19.24 0.80 -2.86
C ASP A 67 19.09 -0.44 -3.77
N SER A 68 18.38 -1.49 -3.30
CA SER A 68 18.19 -2.76 -4.01
C SER A 68 17.09 -2.71 -5.07
N TYR A 69 16.01 -1.96 -4.80
CA TYR A 69 14.79 -2.05 -5.63
C TYR A 69 14.63 -0.88 -6.58
N ALA A 70 14.14 -1.17 -7.79
CA ALA A 70 13.85 -0.19 -8.83
C ALA A 70 12.50 0.52 -8.64
N ALA A 71 11.58 -0.08 -7.89
CA ALA A 71 10.29 0.48 -7.51
C ALA A 71 9.71 -0.30 -6.34
N ALA A 72 8.69 0.25 -5.67
CA ALA A 72 7.89 -0.50 -4.70
C ALA A 72 6.39 -0.29 -4.89
N LEU A 73 5.61 -1.31 -4.50
CA LEU A 73 4.15 -1.30 -4.47
C LEU A 73 3.67 -1.75 -3.09
N SER A 74 2.67 -1.08 -2.54
CA SER A 74 1.91 -1.56 -1.38
C SER A 74 0.45 -1.11 -1.49
N SER A 75 -0.42 -2.00 -1.91
CA SER A 75 -1.84 -1.67 -2.05
C SER A 75 -2.63 -1.77 -0.74
N HIS A 76 -2.04 -2.35 0.33
CA HIS A 76 -2.72 -2.54 1.63
C HIS A 76 -1.82 -2.53 2.84
N GLY A 77 -0.55 -2.87 2.70
CA GLY A 77 0.33 -3.07 3.84
C GLY A 77 0.40 -1.88 4.79
N TYR A 78 0.43 -0.68 4.25
CA TYR A 78 0.53 0.56 5.03
C TYR A 78 -0.82 1.10 5.52
N LEU A 79 -1.93 0.47 5.18
CA LEU A 79 -3.23 0.74 5.82
C LEU A 79 -3.24 0.24 7.27
N HIS A 80 -2.45 -0.81 7.57
CA HIS A 80 -2.46 -1.49 8.84
C HIS A 80 -1.27 -1.10 9.73
N GLY A 81 -1.57 -0.54 10.90
CA GLY A 81 -0.58 -0.21 11.91
C GLY A 81 -0.67 1.22 12.42
N ALA A 82 -0.20 1.43 13.64
CA ALA A 82 -0.11 2.76 14.24
C ALA A 82 0.80 3.69 13.42
N THR A 83 0.58 5.00 13.52
CA THR A 83 1.33 6.02 12.77
C THR A 83 2.84 5.87 12.90
N ALA A 84 3.33 5.53 14.10
CA ALA A 84 4.76 5.30 14.32
C ALA A 84 5.30 4.09 13.51
N LYS A 85 4.50 3.02 13.36
CA LYS A 85 4.83 1.85 12.56
C LYS A 85 4.85 2.19 11.07
N VAL A 86 3.87 2.96 10.59
CA VAL A 86 3.83 3.45 9.20
C VAL A 86 5.08 4.29 8.90
N ARG A 87 5.44 5.22 9.79
CA ARG A 87 6.65 6.05 9.66
C ARG A 87 7.93 5.21 9.59
N ALA A 88 8.05 4.20 10.45
CA ALA A 88 9.20 3.28 10.44
C ALA A 88 9.27 2.46 9.14
N GLY A 89 8.13 2.00 8.63
CA GLY A 89 8.05 1.28 7.37
C GLY A 89 8.42 2.14 6.16
N LEU A 90 8.01 3.41 6.15
CA LEU A 90 8.41 4.36 5.10
C LEU A 90 9.93 4.65 5.14
N ALA A 91 10.53 4.69 6.34
CA ALA A 91 11.98 4.79 6.47
C ALA A 91 12.69 3.54 5.90
N GLU A 92 12.12 2.35 6.09
CA GLU A 92 12.63 1.11 5.49
C GLU A 92 12.46 1.10 3.95
N LEU A 93 11.31 1.53 3.43
CA LEU A 93 11.15 1.72 1.98
C LEU A 93 12.23 2.65 1.43
N ARG A 94 12.45 3.78 2.09
CA ARG A 94 13.51 4.71 1.68
C ARG A 94 14.91 4.09 1.75
N ARG A 95 15.16 3.17 2.68
CA ARG A 95 16.44 2.44 2.76
C ARG A 95 16.63 1.52 1.56
N VAL A 96 15.62 0.72 1.21
CA VAL A 96 15.76 -0.34 0.22
C VAL A 96 15.56 0.12 -1.23
N LEU A 97 14.86 1.22 -1.45
CA LEU A 97 14.67 1.80 -2.78
C LEU A 97 15.93 2.52 -3.27
N ARG A 98 16.21 2.45 -4.57
CA ARG A 98 17.25 3.25 -5.23
C ARG A 98 16.87 4.73 -5.23
N PRO A 99 17.83 5.67 -5.24
CA PRO A 99 17.52 7.06 -5.54
C PRO A 99 16.74 7.19 -6.86
N GLY A 100 15.70 8.00 -6.88
CA GLY A 100 14.82 8.16 -8.03
C GLY A 100 13.82 7.02 -8.24
N ALA A 101 13.81 5.97 -7.41
CA ALA A 101 12.85 4.88 -7.52
C ALA A 101 11.48 5.29 -6.96
N PRO A 102 10.38 5.02 -7.69
CA PRO A 102 9.04 5.36 -7.24
C PRO A 102 8.47 4.33 -6.26
N ILE A 103 7.56 4.83 -5.41
CA ILE A 103 6.63 4.04 -4.62
C ILE A 103 5.21 4.27 -5.15
N TYR A 104 4.41 3.22 -5.12
CA TYR A 104 2.99 3.20 -5.39
C TYR A 104 2.29 2.61 -4.18
N MET A 105 1.46 3.37 -3.48
CA MET A 105 0.86 2.87 -2.24
C MET A 105 -0.52 3.46 -1.96
N THR A 106 -1.29 2.76 -1.13
CA THR A 106 -2.51 3.31 -0.55
C THR A 106 -2.31 3.61 0.92
N LEU A 107 -2.99 4.67 1.38
CA LEU A 107 -3.17 5.02 2.78
C LEU A 107 -4.65 5.32 3.03
N GLY A 108 -5.14 5.10 4.25
CA GLY A 108 -6.53 5.44 4.59
C GLY A 108 -6.73 6.96 4.64
N SER A 109 -7.93 7.43 4.28
CA SER A 109 -8.32 8.83 4.39
C SER A 109 -9.10 9.08 5.68
N ILE A 110 -8.94 10.26 6.27
CA ILE A 110 -9.80 10.74 7.37
C ILE A 110 -11.27 10.94 6.94
N HIS A 111 -11.55 10.98 5.64
CA HIS A 111 -12.92 11.09 5.12
C HIS A 111 -13.58 9.72 4.94
N ASP A 112 -12.86 8.62 5.18
CA ASP A 112 -13.43 7.27 5.28
C ASP A 112 -14.34 7.18 6.52
N GLU A 113 -15.51 6.58 6.39
CA GLU A 113 -16.48 6.48 7.48
C GLU A 113 -15.97 5.69 8.69
N ARG A 114 -14.95 4.86 8.51
CA ARG A 114 -14.31 4.10 9.59
C ARG A 114 -13.34 4.94 10.43
N PHE A 115 -13.00 6.16 10.00
CA PHE A 115 -12.19 7.07 10.80
C PHE A 115 -12.89 7.40 12.12
N GLY A 116 -12.19 7.20 13.21
CA GLY A 116 -12.73 7.41 14.56
C GLY A 116 -13.52 6.22 15.13
N PHE A 117 -13.62 5.10 14.38
CA PHE A 117 -14.36 3.92 14.81
C PHE A 117 -13.47 2.93 15.58
N GLY A 118 -13.93 2.49 16.73
CA GLY A 118 -13.22 1.51 17.57
C GLY A 118 -12.25 2.14 18.58
N GLU A 119 -11.23 1.37 18.98
CA GLU A 119 -10.22 1.82 19.94
C GLU A 119 -9.21 2.75 19.26
N ALA A 120 -9.06 3.97 19.78
CA ALA A 120 -8.05 4.91 19.32
C ALA A 120 -6.67 4.50 19.88
N LEU A 121 -5.71 4.22 18.99
CA LEU A 121 -4.34 3.88 19.36
C LEU A 121 -3.42 5.11 19.32
N ASP A 122 -3.68 6.02 18.39
CA ASP A 122 -3.10 7.35 18.30
C ASP A 122 -4.10 8.28 17.58
N GLU A 123 -3.70 9.51 17.23
CA GLU A 123 -4.56 10.52 16.59
C GLU A 123 -5.15 10.04 15.25
N TRP A 124 -4.41 9.19 14.55
CA TRP A 124 -4.72 8.77 13.18
C TRP A 124 -5.02 7.28 13.06
N THR A 125 -4.98 6.52 14.16
CA THR A 125 -5.09 5.05 14.10
C THR A 125 -6.18 4.53 15.00
N PHE A 126 -7.07 3.74 14.43
CA PHE A 126 -8.20 3.14 15.12
C PHE A 126 -8.25 1.63 14.86
N ALA A 127 -8.62 0.85 15.87
CA ALA A 127 -8.83 -0.59 15.76
C ALA A 127 -10.31 -0.91 15.95
N PRO A 128 -10.99 -1.51 14.93
CA PRO A 128 -12.40 -1.90 15.06
C PRO A 128 -12.64 -2.81 16.25
N GLY A 129 -13.76 -2.60 16.96
CA GLY A 129 -14.18 -3.44 18.09
C GLY A 129 -14.93 -4.70 17.69
N ASP A 130 -15.30 -4.84 16.42
CA ASP A 130 -16.06 -5.96 15.86
C ASP A 130 -15.72 -6.19 14.37
N GLY A 131 -16.40 -7.17 13.75
CA GLY A 131 -16.21 -7.49 12.34
C GLY A 131 -14.94 -8.28 12.04
N PRO A 132 -14.69 -8.55 10.74
CA PRO A 132 -13.57 -9.40 10.31
C PRO A 132 -12.19 -8.84 10.61
N GLU A 133 -12.07 -7.52 10.77
CA GLU A 133 -10.82 -6.81 11.09
C GLU A 133 -10.75 -6.37 12.55
N MET A 134 -11.54 -6.98 13.44
CA MET A 134 -11.54 -6.68 14.88
C MET A 134 -10.12 -6.69 15.45
N GLY A 135 -9.75 -5.58 16.09
CA GLY A 135 -8.44 -5.40 16.72
C GLY A 135 -7.28 -5.12 15.77
N ILE A 136 -7.52 -5.07 14.44
CA ILE A 136 -6.49 -4.71 13.48
C ILE A 136 -6.39 -3.18 13.37
N PRO A 137 -5.25 -2.55 13.72
CA PRO A 137 -5.10 -1.12 13.61
C PRO A 137 -5.14 -0.62 12.15
N HIS A 138 -5.97 0.38 11.87
CA HIS A 138 -6.06 1.05 10.58
C HIS A 138 -5.64 2.51 10.72
N GLY A 139 -4.70 2.94 9.86
CA GLY A 139 -4.25 4.33 9.79
C GLY A 139 -5.08 5.13 8.80
N PHE A 140 -5.59 6.28 9.25
CA PHE A 140 -6.35 7.23 8.45
C PHE A 140 -5.65 8.59 8.53
N PHE A 141 -5.31 9.18 7.41
CA PHE A 141 -4.49 10.37 7.39
C PHE A 141 -5.14 11.48 6.57
N ASP A 142 -4.93 12.72 6.99
CA ASP A 142 -5.16 13.86 6.14
C ASP A 142 -3.99 14.09 5.19
N ARG A 143 -4.20 15.02 4.25
CA ARG A 143 -3.19 15.34 3.23
C ARG A 143 -1.88 15.82 3.83
N ASP A 144 -1.94 16.67 4.85
CA ASP A 144 -0.75 17.30 5.43
C ASP A 144 0.10 16.27 6.19
N THR A 145 -0.56 15.39 6.94
CA THR A 145 0.10 14.27 7.62
C THR A 145 0.78 13.32 6.63
N ILE A 146 0.15 13.03 5.47
CA ILE A 146 0.78 12.22 4.42
C ILE A 146 2.04 12.90 3.88
N VAL A 147 2.00 14.20 3.61
CA VAL A 147 3.18 14.96 3.17
C VAL A 147 4.31 14.88 4.20
N GLU A 148 3.97 14.92 5.49
CA GLU A 148 4.98 14.73 6.55
C GLU A 148 5.54 13.32 6.63
N LEU A 149 4.69 12.30 6.50
CA LEU A 149 5.08 10.90 6.49
C LEU A 149 6.04 10.59 5.34
N LEU A 150 5.83 11.22 4.18
CA LEU A 150 6.60 11.02 2.96
C LEU A 150 7.87 11.91 2.87
N ARG A 151 8.35 12.48 3.97
CA ARG A 151 9.63 13.23 3.96
C ARG A 151 10.79 12.36 3.44
N GLY A 152 11.51 12.87 2.43
CA GLY A 152 12.56 12.16 1.69
C GLY A 152 12.02 11.39 0.47
N PHE A 153 10.79 11.74 0.08
CA PHE A 153 10.19 11.41 -1.19
C PHE A 153 9.59 12.67 -1.82
N THR A 154 9.75 12.81 -3.11
CA THR A 154 9.03 13.81 -3.90
C THR A 154 7.68 13.21 -4.34
N ILE A 155 6.57 13.80 -3.87
CA ILE A 155 5.21 13.34 -4.21
C ILE A 155 4.89 13.77 -5.65
N GLU A 156 4.60 12.80 -6.51
CA GLU A 156 4.18 13.01 -7.89
C GLU A 156 2.66 13.09 -8.03
N SER A 157 1.94 12.24 -7.26
CA SER A 157 0.47 12.19 -7.23
C SER A 157 0.00 11.82 -5.83
N LEU A 158 -1.04 12.51 -5.36
CA LEU A 158 -1.73 12.27 -4.10
C LEU A 158 -3.22 12.52 -4.33
N GLU A 159 -3.96 11.45 -4.62
CA GLU A 159 -5.35 11.47 -5.02
C GLU A 159 -6.20 10.72 -3.98
N GLU A 160 -7.27 11.35 -3.50
CA GLU A 160 -8.27 10.66 -2.69
C GLU A 160 -9.26 9.97 -3.63
N VAL A 161 -9.44 8.67 -3.46
CA VAL A 161 -10.19 7.82 -4.38
C VAL A 161 -11.19 6.98 -3.60
N ASP A 162 -12.42 6.89 -4.11
CA ASP A 162 -13.37 5.87 -3.67
C ASP A 162 -12.87 4.50 -4.15
N ALA A 163 -12.36 3.73 -3.22
CA ALA A 163 -11.79 2.41 -3.44
C ALA A 163 -12.80 1.27 -3.22
N THR A 164 -14.09 1.57 -3.02
CA THR A 164 -15.13 0.57 -2.72
C THR A 164 -15.15 -0.56 -3.74
N ALA A 165 -15.15 -0.22 -5.04
CA ALA A 165 -15.13 -1.21 -6.12
C ALA A 165 -13.80 -2.00 -6.21
N ILE A 166 -12.72 -1.47 -5.65
CA ILE A 166 -11.37 -2.07 -5.70
C ILE A 166 -11.13 -2.91 -4.44
N ALA A 167 -11.47 -2.36 -3.27
CA ALA A 167 -11.22 -2.95 -1.98
C ALA A 167 -12.27 -4.00 -1.60
N GLY A 168 -13.54 -3.71 -1.83
CA GLY A 168 -14.65 -4.57 -1.41
C GLY A 168 -14.67 -5.96 -2.04
N THR A 169 -13.93 -6.16 -3.13
CA THR A 169 -13.89 -7.45 -3.82
C THR A 169 -12.81 -8.41 -3.31
N TRP A 170 -11.93 -8.02 -2.40
CA TRP A 170 -10.80 -8.85 -1.98
C TRP A 170 -10.54 -8.91 -0.48
N ALA A 171 -11.05 -7.96 0.31
CA ALA A 171 -10.88 -7.95 1.75
C ALA A 171 -12.06 -8.61 2.48
N HIS A 172 -13.29 -8.46 1.97
CA HIS A 172 -14.51 -8.93 2.64
C HIS A 172 -15.57 -9.32 1.62
N GLU A 173 -16.55 -10.13 2.03
CA GLU A 173 -17.76 -10.33 1.23
C GLU A 173 -18.44 -8.97 1.06
N PRO A 174 -18.89 -8.63 -0.17
CA PRO A 174 -19.54 -7.35 -0.41
C PRO A 174 -20.80 -7.26 0.47
N ALA A 175 -20.92 -6.19 1.23
CA ALA A 175 -22.16 -5.83 1.90
C ALA A 175 -23.23 -5.49 0.86
N ASP A 176 -24.51 -5.69 1.21
CA ASP A 176 -25.63 -5.37 0.33
C ASP A 176 -25.66 -3.88 -0.07
N GLU A 177 -25.15 -3.01 0.81
CA GLU A 177 -24.93 -1.58 0.56
C GLU A 177 -23.54 -1.22 1.13
N PRO A 178 -22.48 -1.30 0.34
CA PRO A 178 -21.14 -0.96 0.82
C PRO A 178 -21.01 0.55 1.03
N GLU A 179 -20.60 0.94 2.21
CA GLU A 179 -20.23 2.33 2.50
C GLU A 179 -18.95 2.70 1.73
N PRO A 180 -18.78 3.97 1.33
CA PRO A 180 -17.61 4.40 0.60
C PRO A 180 -16.32 4.13 1.38
N ILE A 181 -15.38 3.43 0.74
CA ILE A 181 -14.02 3.19 1.24
C ILE A 181 -13.10 4.24 0.62
N LEU A 182 -12.67 5.21 1.41
CA LEU A 182 -11.85 6.30 0.90
C LEU A 182 -10.37 6.09 1.21
N HIS A 183 -9.59 5.91 0.15
CA HIS A 183 -8.15 5.77 0.23
C HIS A 183 -7.41 6.89 -0.51
N TRP A 184 -6.27 7.26 0.01
CA TRP A 184 -5.27 8.02 -0.73
C TRP A 184 -4.48 7.07 -1.64
N PHE A 185 -4.47 7.38 -2.94
CA PHE A 185 -3.55 6.78 -3.90
C PHE A 185 -2.33 7.69 -4.00
N VAL A 186 -1.19 7.13 -3.64
CA VAL A 186 0.08 7.86 -3.56
C VAL A 186 1.04 7.32 -4.60
N VAL A 187 1.61 8.22 -5.38
CA VAL A 187 2.81 7.97 -6.19
C VAL A 187 3.86 8.99 -5.76
N ALA A 188 5.00 8.52 -5.31
CA ALA A 188 6.10 9.37 -4.88
C ALA A 188 7.44 8.73 -5.23
N THR A 189 8.47 9.54 -5.44
CA THR A 189 9.79 9.10 -5.86
C THR A 189 10.80 9.39 -4.76
N LYS A 190 11.67 8.43 -4.42
CA LYS A 190 12.74 8.62 -3.44
C LYS A 190 13.71 9.70 -3.93
N ASP A 191 13.98 10.68 -3.06
CA ASP A 191 14.95 11.75 -3.29
C ASP A 191 16.40 11.24 -3.42
#